data_8a53beb39de3224d90a196dedbbd8bda
#
_entry.id   8a53beb39de3224d90a196dedbbd8bda
#
_cell.length_a   1.000
_cell.length_b   1.000
_cell.length_c   1.000
_cell.angle_alpha   90.00
_cell.angle_beta   90.00
_cell.angle_gamma   90.00
#
_symmetry.space_group_name_H-M   'P 1'
#
loop_
_entity.id
_entity.type
_entity.pdbx_description
1 polymer ?
#
loop_
_entity_poly.entity_id
_entity_poly.type
_entity_poly.pdbx_seq_one_letter_code
_entity_poly.pdbx_strand_id
1 'polypeptide(L)'
;GERLLMMQYSGFGGLKFVLNPIANDIDINHWRKTEHDLFPITQELHQLLKDNSEDDKQYRRYVDSMKSSVLTAFYTPPQVIDAVSETLRDSGLNIDKFLEPSAGIGSFIQSFSENQNPNVTAYEKDLLTGKILKQLYPQSNIRINGFEEISEREQNSYDVIASNIPFGDTSIFDLSYSRSKDPAKVQAARSIHNYFFLKGTDMLREGGLLV
;
A
#
# COMPACT_ATOMS: atom_id res chain seq x y z
N GLY A 1 -8.52 -16.65 14.49
CA GLY A 1 -9.57 -16.68 13.49
C GLY A 1 -9.22 -15.85 12.26
N GLU A 2 -10.24 -15.34 11.57
CA GLU A 2 -10.13 -14.66 10.27
C GLU A 2 -9.19 -13.45 10.28
N ARG A 3 -9.21 -12.64 11.36
CA ARG A 3 -8.29 -11.50 11.49
C ARG A 3 -6.82 -11.93 11.41
N LEU A 4 -6.44 -13.01 12.10
CA LEU A 4 -5.06 -13.50 12.07
C LEU A 4 -4.68 -13.98 10.67
N LEU A 5 -5.60 -14.64 9.97
CA LEU A 5 -5.38 -15.05 8.58
C LEU A 5 -5.19 -13.84 7.65
N MET A 6 -6.01 -12.80 7.81
CA MET A 6 -5.84 -11.54 7.03
C MET A 6 -4.49 -10.87 7.31
N MET A 7 -4.02 -10.88 8.56
CA MET A 7 -2.69 -10.32 8.90
C MET A 7 -1.52 -11.10 8.28
N GLN A 8 -1.73 -12.35 7.88
CA GLN A 8 -0.71 -13.16 7.19
C GLN A 8 -0.68 -12.90 5.68
N TYR A 9 -1.64 -12.15 5.15
CA TYR A 9 -1.64 -11.81 3.73
C TYR A 9 -0.43 -10.92 3.41
N SER A 10 0.39 -11.37 2.46
CA SER A 10 1.62 -10.70 2.07
C SER A 10 1.63 -10.22 0.61
N GLY A 11 0.48 -10.29 -0.07
CA GLY A 11 0.42 -10.00 -1.52
C GLY A 11 1.24 -10.99 -2.34
N PHE A 12 1.59 -10.60 -3.55
CA PHE A 12 2.26 -11.47 -4.53
C PHE A 12 3.65 -10.95 -4.91
N GLY A 13 4.35 -10.30 -3.98
CA GLY A 13 5.68 -9.72 -4.20
C GLY A 13 6.66 -10.71 -4.86
N GLY A 14 7.16 -10.35 -6.04
CA GLY A 14 8.10 -11.17 -6.79
C GLY A 14 7.52 -12.38 -7.54
N LEU A 15 6.26 -12.74 -7.35
CA LEU A 15 5.61 -13.91 -7.97
C LEU A 15 5.01 -13.55 -9.33
N LYS A 16 5.84 -13.40 -10.35
CA LYS A 16 5.43 -12.94 -11.69
C LYS A 16 4.36 -13.81 -12.37
N PHE A 17 4.31 -15.11 -12.06
CA PHE A 17 3.43 -16.07 -12.72
C PHE A 17 1.99 -16.05 -12.21
N VAL A 18 1.76 -15.53 -11.03
CA VAL A 18 0.41 -15.27 -10.49
C VAL A 18 -0.41 -14.37 -11.41
N LEU A 19 0.25 -13.67 -12.34
CA LEU A 19 -0.33 -12.66 -13.22
C LEU A 19 -0.98 -13.19 -14.47
N ASN A 20 -0.68 -14.42 -14.86
CA ASN A 20 -1.33 -15.01 -16.01
C ASN A 20 -2.66 -15.56 -15.54
N PRO A 21 -3.80 -14.96 -15.96
CA PRO A 21 -5.07 -15.63 -15.75
C PRO A 21 -4.89 -17.02 -16.33
N ILE A 22 -5.20 -18.03 -15.54
CA ILE A 22 -5.08 -19.41 -15.96
C ILE A 22 -6.13 -19.61 -17.05
N ALA A 23 -5.73 -19.34 -18.29
CA ALA A 23 -6.38 -19.92 -19.44
C ALA A 23 -6.22 -21.44 -19.30
N ASN A 24 -7.19 -22.21 -19.79
CA ASN A 24 -7.21 -23.67 -19.72
C ASN A 24 -5.93 -24.35 -20.25
N ASP A 25 -5.03 -23.60 -20.88
CA ASP A 25 -3.82 -24.03 -21.58
C ASP A 25 -2.52 -23.65 -20.89
N ILE A 26 -2.53 -23.04 -19.69
CA ILE A 26 -1.27 -22.72 -18.98
C ILE A 26 -0.76 -23.96 -18.30
N ASP A 27 0.27 -24.50 -18.88
CA ASP A 27 1.02 -25.63 -18.36
C ASP A 27 1.91 -25.18 -17.18
N ILE A 28 1.92 -25.96 -16.11
CA ILE A 28 2.81 -25.81 -14.97
C ILE A 28 4.30 -25.73 -15.39
N ASN A 29 4.66 -26.29 -16.53
CA ASN A 29 6.01 -26.24 -17.08
C ASN A 29 6.51 -24.84 -17.44
N HIS A 30 5.61 -23.85 -17.54
CA HIS A 30 5.96 -22.43 -17.70
C HIS A 30 6.39 -21.76 -16.38
N TRP A 31 6.16 -22.43 -15.25
CA TRP A 31 6.54 -21.96 -13.94
C TRP A 31 7.94 -22.44 -13.55
N ARG A 32 8.63 -21.72 -12.68
CA ARG A 32 9.90 -22.20 -12.11
C ARG A 32 9.62 -23.41 -11.23
N LYS A 33 10.48 -24.40 -11.25
CA LYS A 33 10.33 -25.62 -10.44
C LYS A 33 10.12 -25.34 -8.94
N THR A 34 10.75 -24.28 -8.43
CA THR A 34 10.58 -23.81 -7.04
C THR A 34 9.21 -23.21 -6.73
N GLU A 35 8.41 -22.95 -7.74
CA GLU A 35 7.08 -22.33 -7.64
C GLU A 35 5.96 -23.32 -7.98
N HIS A 36 6.28 -24.56 -8.35
CA HIS A 36 5.31 -25.56 -8.78
C HIS A 36 4.26 -25.86 -7.72
N ASP A 37 4.62 -25.82 -6.43
CA ASP A 37 3.68 -26.06 -5.32
C ASP A 37 2.62 -24.94 -5.20
N LEU A 38 2.92 -23.76 -5.73
CA LEU A 38 2.00 -22.62 -5.73
C LEU A 38 0.99 -22.68 -6.90
N PHE A 39 1.25 -23.50 -7.92
CA PHE A 39 0.41 -23.55 -9.12
C PHE A 39 -1.04 -23.91 -8.81
N PRO A 40 -1.35 -25.03 -8.11
CA PRO A 40 -2.73 -25.39 -7.77
C PRO A 40 -3.40 -24.35 -6.88
N ILE A 41 -2.67 -23.75 -5.93
CA ILE A 41 -3.18 -22.70 -5.04
C ILE A 41 -3.55 -21.45 -5.85
N THR A 42 -2.73 -21.10 -6.83
CA THR A 42 -3.01 -19.96 -7.72
C THR A 42 -4.23 -20.22 -8.61
N GLN A 43 -4.40 -21.46 -9.09
CA GLN A 43 -5.60 -21.85 -9.83
C GLN A 43 -6.86 -21.72 -8.98
N GLU A 44 -6.82 -22.23 -7.76
CA GLU A 44 -7.93 -22.12 -6.81
C GLU A 44 -8.26 -20.64 -6.51
N LEU A 45 -7.25 -19.80 -6.30
CA LEU A 45 -7.44 -18.36 -6.08
C LEU A 45 -8.12 -17.68 -7.27
N HIS A 46 -7.65 -17.93 -8.49
CA HIS A 46 -8.27 -17.36 -9.70
C HIS A 46 -9.72 -17.82 -9.87
N GLN A 47 -10.00 -19.11 -9.62
CA GLN A 47 -11.35 -19.63 -9.66
C GLN A 47 -12.24 -18.98 -8.59
N LEU A 48 -11.74 -18.87 -7.35
CA LEU A 48 -12.44 -18.21 -6.27
C LEU A 48 -12.78 -16.75 -6.61
N LEU A 49 -11.82 -16.00 -7.15
CA LEU A 49 -12.04 -14.61 -7.56
C LEU A 49 -13.07 -14.51 -8.68
N LYS A 50 -13.03 -15.43 -9.62
CA LYS A 50 -14.00 -15.48 -10.73
C LYS A 50 -15.41 -15.78 -10.24
N ASP A 51 -15.56 -16.77 -9.38
CA ASP A 51 -16.84 -17.20 -8.83
C ASP A 51 -17.49 -16.13 -7.93
N ASN A 52 -16.67 -15.27 -7.30
CA ASN A 52 -17.11 -14.17 -6.45
C ASN A 52 -17.09 -12.80 -7.16
N SER A 53 -16.94 -12.78 -8.47
CA SER A 53 -17.04 -11.56 -9.29
C SER A 53 -18.44 -11.46 -9.90
N GLU A 54 -18.99 -10.26 -9.90
CA GLU A 54 -20.31 -9.97 -10.50
C GLU A 54 -20.25 -10.09 -12.03
N ASP A 55 -19.08 -9.79 -12.62
CA ASP A 55 -18.82 -9.84 -14.06
C ASP A 55 -17.32 -10.02 -14.37
N ASP A 56 -17.00 -10.23 -15.63
CA ASP A 56 -15.61 -10.35 -16.11
C ASP A 56 -14.78 -9.06 -15.84
N LYS A 57 -15.41 -7.91 -15.81
CA LYS A 57 -14.74 -6.64 -15.55
C LYS A 57 -14.25 -6.58 -14.09
N GLN A 58 -15.06 -7.03 -13.15
CA GLN A 58 -14.68 -7.09 -11.75
C GLN A 58 -13.56 -8.13 -11.53
N TYR A 59 -13.66 -9.31 -12.15
CA TYR A 59 -12.59 -10.31 -12.12
C TYR A 59 -11.26 -9.74 -12.66
N ARG A 60 -11.28 -9.05 -13.79
CA ARG A 60 -10.08 -8.40 -14.35
C ARG A 60 -9.48 -7.36 -13.39
N ARG A 61 -10.31 -6.59 -12.70
CA ARG A 61 -9.83 -5.64 -11.67
C ARG A 61 -9.10 -6.34 -10.52
N TYR A 62 -9.55 -7.51 -10.09
CA TYR A 62 -8.83 -8.31 -9.10
C TYR A 62 -7.49 -8.84 -9.65
N VAL A 63 -7.46 -9.30 -10.89
CA VAL A 63 -6.22 -9.75 -11.55
C VAL A 63 -5.24 -8.58 -11.69
N ASP A 64 -5.70 -7.40 -12.09
CA ASP A 64 -4.84 -6.21 -12.18
C ASP A 64 -4.32 -5.75 -10.81
N SER A 65 -5.13 -5.92 -9.75
CA SER A 65 -4.73 -5.71 -8.37
C SER A 65 -3.58 -6.66 -7.97
N MET A 66 -3.72 -7.95 -8.25
CA MET A 66 -2.63 -8.91 -8.03
C MET A 66 -1.36 -8.54 -8.80
N LYS A 67 -1.49 -8.11 -10.07
CA LYS A 67 -0.36 -7.62 -10.87
C LYS A 67 0.38 -6.48 -10.22
N SER A 68 -0.34 -5.49 -9.72
CA SER A 68 0.25 -4.35 -9.03
C SER A 68 1.04 -4.81 -7.79
N SER A 69 0.51 -5.76 -7.02
CA SER A 69 1.14 -6.25 -5.80
C SER A 69 2.46 -7.00 -6.03
N VAL A 70 2.66 -7.61 -7.20
CA VAL A 70 3.92 -8.29 -7.55
C VAL A 70 5.14 -7.36 -7.50
N LEU A 71 4.95 -6.09 -7.85
CA LEU A 71 6.01 -5.10 -7.87
C LEU A 71 6.12 -4.31 -6.57
N THR A 72 5.06 -4.25 -5.77
CA THR A 72 4.94 -3.32 -4.64
C THR A 72 4.80 -3.98 -3.27
N ALA A 73 4.48 -5.27 -3.20
CA ALA A 73 4.29 -5.99 -1.95
C ALA A 73 5.62 -6.39 -1.30
N PHE A 74 6.39 -5.41 -0.87
CA PHE A 74 7.61 -5.59 -0.07
C PHE A 74 7.40 -4.90 1.28
N TYR A 75 7.40 -5.68 2.35
CA TYR A 75 7.07 -5.19 3.69
C TYR A 75 8.33 -4.92 4.52
N THR A 76 8.27 -3.85 5.29
CA THR A 76 9.32 -3.53 6.27
C THR A 76 9.25 -4.53 7.43
N PRO A 77 10.38 -5.08 7.90
CA PRO A 77 10.39 -5.93 9.08
C PRO A 77 9.76 -5.22 10.29
N PRO A 78 8.88 -5.90 11.06
CA PRO A 78 8.20 -5.29 12.22
C PRO A 78 9.17 -4.64 13.20
N GLN A 79 10.31 -5.25 13.45
CA GLN A 79 11.33 -4.73 14.39
C GLN A 79 11.84 -3.32 14.00
N VAL A 80 11.92 -3.03 12.70
CA VAL A 80 12.31 -1.70 12.21
C VAL A 80 11.20 -0.69 12.45
N ILE A 81 9.96 -1.08 12.17
CA ILE A 81 8.78 -0.22 12.38
C ILE A 81 8.60 0.09 13.86
N ASP A 82 8.71 -0.92 14.70
CA ASP A 82 8.58 -0.78 16.17
C ASP A 82 9.67 0.13 16.73
N ALA A 83 10.92 -0.04 16.29
CA ALA A 83 12.02 0.84 16.70
C ALA A 83 11.74 2.31 16.35
N VAL A 84 11.15 2.59 15.18
CA VAL A 84 10.76 3.94 14.78
C VAL A 84 9.64 4.48 15.68
N SER A 85 8.55 3.75 15.83
CA SER A 85 7.38 4.21 16.60
C SER A 85 7.69 4.37 18.09
N GLU A 86 8.48 3.48 18.67
CA GLU A 86 8.96 3.57 20.06
C GLU A 86 9.89 4.77 20.26
N THR A 87 10.82 5.01 19.35
CA THR A 87 11.71 6.17 19.41
C THR A 87 10.93 7.48 19.40
N LEU A 88 9.91 7.58 18.54
CA LEU A 88 9.07 8.78 18.47
C LEU A 88 8.23 8.94 19.74
N ARG A 89 7.65 7.87 20.27
CA ARG A 89 6.98 7.90 21.58
C ARG A 89 7.90 8.36 22.69
N ASP A 90 9.10 7.79 22.77
CA ASP A 90 10.06 8.05 23.86
C ASP A 90 10.69 9.46 23.74
N SER A 91 10.66 10.07 22.55
CA SER A 91 11.04 11.47 22.34
C SER A 91 10.03 12.47 22.91
N GLY A 92 8.85 12.00 23.35
CA GLY A 92 7.77 12.84 23.84
C GLY A 92 6.96 13.52 22.75
N LEU A 93 7.13 13.13 21.49
CA LEU A 93 6.32 13.64 20.38
C LEU A 93 4.89 13.11 20.52
N ASN A 94 3.92 14.02 20.66
CA ASN A 94 2.51 13.66 20.61
C ASN A 94 2.05 13.54 19.15
N ILE A 95 1.54 12.39 18.77
CA ILE A 95 1.06 12.10 17.41
C ILE A 95 -0.46 12.01 17.46
N ASP A 96 -1.14 13.10 17.09
CA ASP A 96 -2.60 13.14 17.00
C ASP A 96 -3.09 12.65 15.63
N LYS A 97 -2.36 13.00 14.55
CA LYS A 97 -2.70 12.64 13.16
C LYS A 97 -1.53 11.96 12.47
N PHE A 98 -1.76 10.73 12.05
CA PHE A 98 -0.81 9.89 11.36
C PHE A 98 -1.29 9.60 9.93
N LEU A 99 -0.40 9.74 8.95
CA LEU A 99 -0.65 9.40 7.56
C LEU A 99 0.29 8.29 7.09
N GLU A 100 -0.28 7.25 6.49
CA GLU A 100 0.46 6.22 5.79
C GLU A 100 0.08 6.22 4.30
N PRO A 101 0.93 6.77 3.41
CA PRO A 101 0.60 6.94 1.99
C PRO A 101 0.68 5.67 1.13
N SER A 102 1.24 4.57 1.65
CA SER A 102 1.31 3.27 0.99
C SER A 102 1.25 2.16 2.03
N ALA A 103 0.03 1.87 2.53
CA ALA A 103 -0.15 1.19 3.80
C ALA A 103 0.05 -0.34 3.75
N GLY A 104 -0.08 -0.97 2.59
CA GLY A 104 -0.06 -2.42 2.52
C GLY A 104 -1.10 -3.04 3.45
N ILE A 105 -0.68 -3.94 4.32
CA ILE A 105 -1.54 -4.56 5.35
C ILE A 105 -1.55 -3.78 6.68
N GLY A 106 -0.92 -2.58 6.75
CA GLY A 106 -1.00 -1.69 7.88
C GLY A 106 -0.02 -1.97 9.02
N SER A 107 1.17 -2.45 8.73
CA SER A 107 2.18 -2.72 9.78
C SER A 107 2.58 -1.45 10.53
N PHE A 108 2.72 -0.31 9.85
CA PHE A 108 2.94 0.99 10.50
C PHE A 108 1.71 1.41 11.31
N ILE A 109 0.50 1.23 10.78
CA ILE A 109 -0.75 1.54 11.51
C ILE A 109 -0.79 0.76 12.82
N GLN A 110 -0.46 -0.54 12.80
CA GLN A 110 -0.44 -1.38 13.99
C GLN A 110 0.52 -0.82 15.03
N SER A 111 1.79 -0.64 14.69
CA SER A 111 2.82 -0.21 15.63
C SER A 111 2.54 1.18 16.21
N PHE A 112 2.12 2.15 15.38
CA PHE A 112 1.79 3.49 15.85
C PHE A 112 0.52 3.51 16.71
N SER A 113 -0.49 2.70 16.39
CA SER A 113 -1.71 2.60 17.18
C SER A 113 -1.47 1.97 18.56
N GLU A 114 -0.61 0.97 18.64
CA GLU A 114 -0.22 0.34 19.91
C GLU A 114 0.57 1.28 20.80
N ASN A 115 1.39 2.16 20.23
CA ASN A 115 2.25 3.08 20.97
C ASN A 115 1.55 4.40 21.36
N GLN A 116 0.72 5.00 20.49
CA GLN A 116 0.18 6.35 20.71
C GLN A 116 -1.30 6.51 20.32
N ASN A 117 -1.89 5.56 19.60
CA ASN A 117 -3.28 5.55 19.17
C ASN A 117 -3.73 6.83 18.42
N PRO A 118 -3.02 7.27 17.38
CA PRO A 118 -3.36 8.47 16.61
C PRO A 118 -4.60 8.29 15.75
N ASN A 119 -5.15 9.41 15.24
CA ASN A 119 -6.12 9.39 14.16
C ASN A 119 -5.41 9.04 12.84
N VAL A 120 -5.64 7.84 12.34
CA VAL A 120 -4.96 7.30 11.16
C VAL A 120 -5.73 7.61 9.89
N THR A 121 -5.04 8.17 8.91
CA THR A 121 -5.44 8.14 7.48
C THR A 121 -4.43 7.32 6.72
N ALA A 122 -4.90 6.40 5.86
CA ALA A 122 -4.02 5.55 5.08
C ALA A 122 -4.53 5.37 3.65
N TYR A 123 -3.59 5.30 2.72
CA TYR A 123 -3.83 5.04 1.31
C TYR A 123 -3.25 3.69 0.93
N GLU A 124 -4.03 2.89 0.23
CA GLU A 124 -3.58 1.64 -0.39
C GLU A 124 -4.20 1.52 -1.78
N LYS A 125 -3.34 1.50 -2.79
CA LYS A 125 -3.77 1.50 -4.18
C LYS A 125 -4.25 0.13 -4.65
N ASP A 126 -3.68 -0.94 -4.10
CA ASP A 126 -4.08 -2.30 -4.41
C ASP A 126 -5.46 -2.63 -3.83
N LEU A 127 -6.38 -3.06 -4.69
CA LEU A 127 -7.77 -3.28 -4.31
C LEU A 127 -7.94 -4.37 -3.25
N LEU A 128 -7.25 -5.50 -3.41
CA LEU A 128 -7.36 -6.64 -2.49
C LEU A 128 -6.73 -6.30 -1.15
N THR A 129 -5.51 -5.80 -1.18
CA THR A 129 -4.78 -5.35 0.01
C THR A 129 -5.56 -4.28 0.77
N GLY A 130 -6.12 -3.30 0.06
CA GLY A 130 -6.92 -2.23 0.66
C GLY A 130 -8.22 -2.73 1.29
N LYS A 131 -8.87 -3.75 0.70
CA LYS A 131 -10.06 -4.39 1.31
C LYS A 131 -9.68 -5.11 2.61
N ILE A 132 -8.57 -5.84 2.62
CA ILE A 132 -8.06 -6.50 3.83
C ILE A 132 -7.71 -5.45 4.89
N LEU A 133 -7.00 -4.39 4.51
CA LEU A 133 -6.62 -3.30 5.40
C LEU A 133 -7.83 -2.66 6.09
N LYS A 134 -8.92 -2.41 5.37
CA LYS A 134 -10.18 -1.90 5.95
C LYS A 134 -10.79 -2.83 7.00
N GLN A 135 -10.69 -4.13 6.80
CA GLN A 135 -11.20 -5.11 7.77
C GLN A 135 -10.30 -5.20 9.02
N LEU A 136 -8.99 -5.04 8.83
CA LEU A 136 -8.03 -5.06 9.94
C LEU A 136 -8.14 -3.83 10.84
N TYR A 137 -8.38 -2.65 10.23
CA TYR A 137 -8.39 -1.34 10.92
C TYR A 137 -9.68 -0.56 10.66
N PRO A 138 -10.84 -1.05 11.15
CA PRO A 138 -12.14 -0.42 10.86
C PRO A 138 -12.32 0.97 11.48
N GLN A 139 -11.49 1.34 12.44
CA GLN A 139 -11.49 2.66 13.08
C GLN A 139 -10.63 3.70 12.34
N SER A 140 -9.80 3.25 11.40
CA SER A 140 -8.93 4.11 10.63
C SER A 140 -9.60 4.58 9.33
N ASN A 141 -9.22 5.76 8.86
CA ASN A 141 -9.69 6.28 7.57
C ASN A 141 -8.90 5.66 6.42
N ILE A 142 -9.29 4.46 6.01
CA ILE A 142 -8.62 3.72 4.93
C ILE A 142 -9.23 4.10 3.58
N ARG A 143 -8.40 4.57 2.67
CA ARG A 143 -8.74 4.92 1.29
C ARG A 143 -8.07 3.96 0.32
N ILE A 144 -8.89 3.23 -0.46
CA ILE A 144 -8.40 2.30 -1.49
C ILE A 144 -8.16 3.06 -2.78
N ASN A 145 -7.16 3.92 -2.75
CA ASN A 145 -6.75 4.82 -3.82
C ASN A 145 -5.24 5.03 -3.73
N GLY A 146 -4.64 5.58 -4.80
CA GLY A 146 -3.26 6.06 -4.73
C GLY A 146 -3.14 7.34 -3.90
N PHE A 147 -1.95 7.60 -3.40
CA PHE A 147 -1.64 8.80 -2.61
C PHE A 147 -1.86 10.11 -3.38
N GLU A 148 -1.84 10.05 -4.71
CA GLU A 148 -2.15 11.19 -5.60
C GLU A 148 -3.56 11.73 -5.41
N GLU A 149 -4.48 10.95 -4.85
CA GLU A 149 -5.87 11.32 -4.61
C GLU A 149 -6.09 12.05 -3.26
N ILE A 150 -5.02 12.29 -2.48
CA ILE A 150 -5.14 13.03 -1.23
C ILE A 150 -5.62 14.46 -1.49
N SER A 151 -6.58 14.92 -0.69
CA SER A 151 -7.14 16.26 -0.82
C SER A 151 -6.11 17.33 -0.46
N GLU A 152 -6.02 18.39 -1.24
CA GLU A 152 -5.21 19.58 -0.91
C GLU A 152 -5.62 20.24 0.42
N ARG A 153 -6.86 19.99 0.89
CA ARG A 153 -7.33 20.47 2.20
C ARG A 153 -6.63 19.79 3.37
N GLU A 154 -5.94 18.69 3.12
CA GLU A 154 -5.17 17.94 4.11
C GLU A 154 -3.70 18.42 4.21
N GLN A 155 -3.31 19.44 3.43
CA GLN A 155 -2.00 20.07 3.56
C GLN A 155 -1.78 20.63 4.99
N ASN A 156 -0.53 20.54 5.45
CA ASN A 156 -0.11 21.01 6.78
C ASN A 156 -0.94 20.41 7.94
N SER A 157 -1.40 19.15 7.82
CA SER A 157 -2.34 18.57 8.78
C SER A 157 -1.76 17.45 9.63
N TYR A 158 -0.72 16.76 9.17
CA TYR A 158 -0.26 15.53 9.81
C TYR A 158 0.97 15.75 10.68
N ASP A 159 1.00 15.10 11.84
CA ASP A 159 2.13 15.14 12.79
C ASP A 159 3.26 14.25 12.31
N VAL A 160 2.90 13.05 11.85
CA VAL A 160 3.84 12.05 11.34
C VAL A 160 3.29 11.43 10.06
N ILE A 161 4.18 11.26 9.12
CA ILE A 161 3.99 10.47 7.91
C ILE A 161 5.07 9.40 7.89
N ALA A 162 4.68 8.13 7.92
CA ALA A 162 5.63 7.02 7.83
C ALA A 162 5.11 5.97 6.86
N SER A 163 5.98 5.46 6.00
CA SER A 163 5.62 4.43 5.04
C SER A 163 6.83 3.78 4.40
N ASN A 164 6.68 2.52 4.04
CA ASN A 164 7.54 1.91 3.04
C ASN A 164 6.99 2.24 1.65
N ILE A 165 7.52 3.30 1.04
CA ILE A 165 7.03 3.80 -0.25
C ILE A 165 7.29 2.79 -1.38
N PRO A 166 6.42 2.74 -2.42
CA PRO A 166 6.61 1.83 -3.54
C PRO A 166 7.93 2.07 -4.27
N PHE A 167 8.53 0.98 -4.76
CA PHE A 167 9.75 1.02 -5.55
C PHE A 167 9.44 0.98 -7.05
N GLY A 168 10.31 1.58 -7.84
CA GLY A 168 10.26 1.48 -9.29
C GLY A 168 10.59 2.78 -10.02
N ASP A 169 10.95 2.66 -11.28
CA ASP A 169 11.13 3.78 -12.20
C ASP A 169 9.78 4.10 -12.85
N THR A 170 8.92 4.71 -12.06
CA THR A 170 7.53 5.01 -12.43
C THR A 170 7.20 6.46 -12.10
N SER A 171 6.55 7.13 -13.05
CA SER A 171 5.97 8.45 -12.82
C SER A 171 4.58 8.35 -12.20
N ILE A 172 4.21 9.36 -11.41
CA ILE A 172 2.88 9.49 -10.82
C ILE A 172 2.11 10.59 -11.55
N PHE A 173 0.89 10.29 -11.97
CA PHE A 173 0.01 11.28 -12.53
C PHE A 173 -0.81 11.93 -11.41
N ASP A 174 -0.36 13.12 -11.00
CA ASP A 174 -1.09 14.02 -10.10
C ASP A 174 -1.37 15.33 -10.83
N LEU A 175 -2.64 15.67 -10.97
CA LEU A 175 -3.06 16.84 -11.73
C LEU A 175 -2.57 18.15 -11.09
N SER A 176 -2.54 18.22 -9.76
CA SER A 176 -2.07 19.39 -9.01
C SER A 176 -0.57 19.60 -9.19
N TYR A 177 0.20 18.51 -9.22
CA TYR A 177 1.64 18.53 -9.45
C TYR A 177 1.99 18.84 -10.91
N SER A 178 1.32 18.19 -11.85
CA SER A 178 1.59 18.38 -13.29
C SER A 178 1.24 19.80 -13.80
N ARG A 179 0.30 20.47 -13.15
CA ARG A 179 -0.11 21.86 -13.45
C ARG A 179 0.53 22.90 -12.54
N SER A 180 1.39 22.49 -11.63
CA SER A 180 2.04 23.41 -10.69
C SER A 180 2.97 24.37 -11.41
N LYS A 181 3.00 25.63 -10.94
CA LYS A 181 4.02 26.61 -11.34
C LYS A 181 5.37 26.36 -10.68
N ASP A 182 5.41 25.52 -9.64
CA ASP A 182 6.63 25.10 -8.97
C ASP A 182 7.30 23.97 -9.78
N PRO A 183 8.49 24.21 -10.36
CA PRO A 183 9.22 23.20 -11.13
C PRO A 183 9.55 21.95 -10.31
N ALA A 184 9.76 22.08 -8.99
CA ALA A 184 10.07 20.96 -8.13
C ALA A 184 8.91 19.96 -8.09
N LYS A 185 7.66 20.43 -8.04
CA LYS A 185 6.47 19.57 -8.05
C LYS A 185 6.33 18.82 -9.38
N VAL A 186 6.50 19.52 -10.50
CA VAL A 186 6.45 18.92 -11.83
C VAL A 186 7.54 17.86 -12.01
N GLN A 187 8.73 18.12 -11.48
CA GLN A 187 9.84 17.16 -11.57
C GLN A 187 9.66 15.99 -10.63
N ALA A 188 9.17 16.21 -9.41
CA ALA A 188 8.91 15.15 -8.44
C ALA A 188 7.94 14.09 -8.98
N ALA A 189 6.90 14.50 -9.71
CA ALA A 189 5.93 13.59 -10.32
C ALA A 189 6.53 12.60 -11.33
N ARG A 190 7.76 12.81 -11.79
CA ARG A 190 8.47 11.91 -12.72
C ARG A 190 9.13 10.72 -12.04
N SER A 191 9.28 10.75 -10.72
CA SER A 191 9.87 9.69 -9.92
C SER A 191 9.01 9.41 -8.70
N ILE A 192 8.59 8.16 -8.53
CA ILE A 192 7.70 7.76 -7.43
C ILE A 192 8.26 8.15 -6.05
N HIS A 193 9.56 7.96 -5.82
CA HIS A 193 10.21 8.30 -4.56
C HIS A 193 10.16 9.82 -4.30
N ASN A 194 10.58 10.63 -5.28
CA ASN A 194 10.57 12.08 -5.14
C ASN A 194 9.16 12.61 -4.93
N TYR A 195 8.18 12.01 -5.62
CA TYR A 195 6.77 12.36 -5.46
C TYR A 195 6.28 12.11 -4.04
N PHE A 196 6.51 10.90 -3.50
CA PHE A 196 6.05 10.55 -2.15
C PHE A 196 6.70 11.42 -1.08
N PHE A 197 8.00 11.73 -1.20
CA PHE A 197 8.69 12.63 -0.29
C PHE A 197 8.13 14.07 -0.36
N LEU A 198 8.02 14.64 -1.55
CA LEU A 198 7.56 16.02 -1.69
C LEU A 198 6.08 16.16 -1.32
N LYS A 199 5.23 15.25 -1.80
CA LYS A 199 3.80 15.22 -1.45
C LYS A 199 3.59 15.00 0.05
N GLY A 200 4.36 14.08 0.65
CA GLY A 200 4.35 13.87 2.10
C GLY A 200 4.72 15.15 2.85
N THR A 201 5.77 15.84 2.42
CA THR A 201 6.18 17.11 3.03
C THR A 201 5.07 18.18 2.94
N ASP A 202 4.34 18.25 1.82
CA ASP A 202 3.19 19.18 1.68
C ASP A 202 2.06 18.86 2.68
N MET A 203 1.92 17.60 3.11
CA MET A 203 0.89 17.17 4.05
C MET A 203 1.29 17.35 5.52
N LEU A 204 2.59 17.46 5.82
CA LEU A 204 3.08 17.66 7.19
C LEU A 204 2.75 19.05 7.71
N ARG A 205 2.33 19.13 8.98
CA ARG A 205 2.30 20.38 9.70
C ARG A 205 3.71 20.88 10.03
N GLU A 206 3.82 22.13 10.42
CA GLU A 206 5.09 22.66 10.94
C GLU A 206 5.55 21.84 12.16
N GLY A 207 6.82 21.41 12.14
CA GLY A 207 7.39 20.52 13.16
C GLY A 207 6.98 19.05 13.04
N GLY A 208 6.25 18.67 12.00
CA GLY A 208 5.93 17.26 11.71
C GLY A 208 7.13 16.50 11.15
N LEU A 209 7.06 15.17 11.21
CA LEU A 209 8.13 14.26 10.78
C LEU A 209 7.67 13.35 9.64
N LEU A 210 8.54 13.16 8.65
CA LEU A 210 8.39 12.18 7.59
C LEU A 210 9.50 11.11 7.76
N VAL A 211 9.10 9.84 7.83
CA VAL A 211 9.96 8.69 8.07
C VAL A 211 9.80 7.65 6.98
#